data_de802bf514774af548794b336d0a6586
#
_entry.id   de802bf514774af548794b336d0a6586
#
_cell.length_a   1.000
_cell.length_b   1.000
_cell.length_c   1.000
_cell.angle_alpha   90.00
_cell.angle_beta   90.00
_cell.angle_gamma   90.00
#
_symmetry.space_group_name_H-M   'P 1'
#
loop_
_entity.id
_entity.type
_entity.pdbx_description
1 polymer ?
#
loop_
_entity_poly.entity_id
_entity_poly.type
_entity_poly.pdbx_seq_one_letter_code
_entity_poly.pdbx_strand_id
1 'polypeptide(L)'
;MSSAIVLSAQGLVKKFGGIVATQNVDLQLTAGARHALIGPNGAGKTTLINLLTGVLPPTAGRITLEGQDISHLSPHERVRRGLVRTFQINQLFDSMTPLETLALVVSQHRGQGGRWWSRLGQDAQVNQRAEDLLTQFHLEDVMHQATREMPYGKRRLLEIAIALACEPRVLLLDEPVAGVPAGEREELLATVAALPSDVSVLLIEHDMDLVFSFAQRMTVLVNGAVLTEGTPEEIASDPRVRDVYLGHAESQAVPHG
;
A
#
# COMPACT_ATOMS: atom_id res chain seq x y z
N MET A 1 5.31 -9.98 -24.15
CA MET A 1 6.60 -9.66 -23.50
C MET A 1 6.42 -9.96 -22.02
N SER A 2 7.26 -10.79 -21.41
CA SER A 2 7.15 -11.08 -19.97
C SER A 2 7.53 -9.81 -19.20
N SER A 3 6.59 -9.23 -18.46
CA SER A 3 6.88 -8.06 -17.62
C SER A 3 7.91 -8.45 -16.57
N ALA A 4 8.93 -7.62 -16.34
CA ALA A 4 9.97 -7.89 -15.36
C ALA A 4 9.37 -7.92 -13.93
N ILE A 5 9.81 -8.89 -13.10
CA ILE A 5 9.43 -8.96 -11.70
C ILE A 5 10.12 -7.81 -10.96
N VAL A 6 9.32 -6.93 -10.33
CA VAL A 6 9.83 -5.80 -9.54
C VAL A 6 9.95 -6.14 -8.06
N LEU A 7 9.00 -6.90 -7.50
CA LEU A 7 9.04 -7.38 -6.11
C LEU A 7 8.80 -8.89 -6.11
N SER A 8 9.63 -9.62 -5.36
CA SER A 8 9.44 -11.06 -5.16
C SER A 8 9.64 -11.40 -3.68
N ALA A 9 8.70 -12.16 -3.15
CA ALA A 9 8.81 -12.86 -1.88
C ALA A 9 8.85 -14.35 -2.17
N GLN A 10 9.80 -15.08 -1.57
CA GLN A 10 10.00 -16.51 -1.81
C GLN A 10 10.11 -17.25 -0.48
N GLY A 11 9.20 -18.19 -0.27
CA GLY A 11 9.19 -19.06 0.90
C GLY A 11 9.09 -18.31 2.22
N LEU A 12 8.34 -17.18 2.28
CA LEU A 12 8.28 -16.36 3.49
C LEU A 12 7.57 -17.08 4.63
N VAL A 13 8.30 -17.22 5.74
CA VAL A 13 7.79 -17.77 6.99
C VAL A 13 7.95 -16.74 8.10
N LYS A 14 6.89 -16.54 8.88
CA LYS A 14 6.94 -15.81 10.16
C LYS A 14 6.32 -16.61 11.27
N LYS A 15 7.10 -16.83 12.32
CA LYS A 15 6.68 -17.50 13.55
C LYS A 15 6.73 -16.52 14.73
N PHE A 16 5.72 -16.54 15.58
CA PHE A 16 5.65 -15.86 16.86
C PHE A 16 5.49 -16.91 17.95
N GLY A 17 6.61 -17.35 18.54
CA GLY A 17 6.59 -18.51 19.44
C GLY A 17 6.08 -19.77 18.73
N GLY A 18 4.97 -20.32 19.21
CA GLY A 18 4.32 -21.50 18.62
C GLY A 18 3.38 -21.20 17.46
N ILE A 19 3.08 -19.92 17.18
CA ILE A 19 2.11 -19.52 16.14
C ILE A 19 2.84 -19.25 14.84
N VAL A 20 2.41 -19.88 13.73
CA VAL A 20 2.90 -19.61 12.37
C VAL A 20 1.94 -18.63 11.72
N ALA A 21 2.36 -17.38 11.57
CA ALA A 21 1.53 -16.30 11.00
C ALA A 21 1.63 -16.23 9.46
N THR A 22 2.78 -16.61 8.87
CA THR A 22 2.92 -16.86 7.43
C THR A 22 3.68 -18.16 7.22
N GLN A 23 3.22 -18.97 6.27
CA GLN A 23 3.74 -20.30 6.00
C GLN A 23 4.10 -20.45 4.53
N ASN A 24 5.40 -20.37 4.23
CA ASN A 24 5.94 -20.57 2.88
C ASN A 24 5.23 -19.73 1.80
N VAL A 25 5.07 -18.42 2.08
CA VAL A 25 4.36 -17.52 1.17
C VAL A 25 5.29 -17.10 0.03
N ASP A 26 4.84 -17.39 -1.20
CA ASP A 26 5.41 -16.87 -2.43
C ASP A 26 4.48 -15.78 -2.99
N LEU A 27 5.05 -14.64 -3.39
CA LEU A 27 4.33 -13.53 -4.01
C LEU A 27 5.25 -12.84 -5.01
N GLN A 28 4.74 -12.55 -6.20
CA GLN A 28 5.48 -11.83 -7.23
C GLN A 28 4.65 -10.68 -7.79
N LEU A 29 5.26 -9.49 -7.85
CA LEU A 29 4.71 -8.35 -8.57
C LEU A 29 5.56 -8.06 -9.80
N THR A 30 4.90 -7.91 -10.93
CA THR A 30 5.53 -7.41 -12.16
C THR A 30 5.53 -5.88 -12.19
N ALA A 31 6.44 -5.30 -12.97
CA ALA A 31 6.48 -3.86 -13.17
C ALA A 31 5.13 -3.34 -13.71
N GLY A 32 4.62 -2.28 -13.11
CA GLY A 32 3.34 -1.67 -13.45
C GLY A 32 2.09 -2.43 -13.01
N ALA A 33 2.23 -3.53 -12.26
CA ALA A 33 1.09 -4.34 -11.82
C ALA A 33 0.11 -3.55 -10.95
N ARG A 34 -1.17 -3.85 -11.12
CA ARG A 34 -2.26 -3.55 -10.19
C ARG A 34 -2.67 -4.87 -9.55
N HIS A 35 -2.07 -5.20 -8.42
CA HIS A 35 -2.22 -6.49 -7.75
C HIS A 35 -2.97 -6.32 -6.43
N ALA A 36 -3.91 -7.20 -6.14
CA ALA A 36 -4.60 -7.21 -4.86
C ALA A 36 -4.20 -8.41 -4.00
N LEU A 37 -4.02 -8.17 -2.70
CA LEU A 37 -3.87 -9.21 -1.68
C LEU A 37 -5.13 -9.24 -0.84
N ILE A 38 -5.89 -10.32 -0.94
CA ILE A 38 -7.15 -10.52 -0.23
C ILE A 38 -7.08 -11.72 0.70
N GLY A 39 -8.07 -11.87 1.56
CA GLY A 39 -8.21 -12.98 2.49
C GLY A 39 -9.00 -12.56 3.73
N PRO A 40 -9.52 -13.52 4.50
CA PRO A 40 -10.30 -13.24 5.71
C PRO A 40 -9.47 -12.56 6.79
N ASN A 41 -10.14 -12.10 7.84
CA ASN A 41 -9.47 -11.59 9.03
C ASN A 41 -8.61 -12.69 9.66
N GLY A 42 -7.40 -12.34 10.09
CA GLY A 42 -6.44 -13.32 10.61
C GLY A 42 -5.71 -14.16 9.56
N ALA A 43 -5.94 -13.96 8.26
CA ALA A 43 -5.27 -14.70 7.19
C ALA A 43 -3.75 -14.48 7.12
N GLY A 44 -3.20 -13.46 7.81
CA GLY A 44 -1.78 -13.15 7.80
C GLY A 44 -1.38 -11.97 6.90
N LYS A 45 -2.36 -11.25 6.28
CA LYS A 45 -2.11 -10.13 5.37
C LYS A 45 -1.22 -9.05 5.98
N THR A 46 -1.59 -8.55 7.16
CA THR A 46 -0.80 -7.53 7.89
C THR A 46 0.60 -8.03 8.22
N THR A 47 0.75 -9.31 8.59
CA THR A 47 2.06 -9.92 8.84
C THR A 47 2.89 -9.93 7.56
N LEU A 48 2.32 -10.36 6.43
CA LEU A 48 3.00 -10.36 5.14
C LEU A 48 3.47 -8.96 4.74
N ILE A 49 2.59 -7.95 4.86
CA ILE A 49 2.96 -6.55 4.58
C ILE A 49 4.11 -6.07 5.48
N ASN A 50 4.05 -6.39 6.77
CA ASN A 50 5.11 -6.03 7.71
C ASN A 50 6.45 -6.73 7.40
N LEU A 51 6.42 -7.95 6.84
CA LEU A 51 7.60 -8.63 6.31
C LEU A 51 8.13 -7.92 5.06
N LEU A 52 7.26 -7.62 4.10
CA LEU A 52 7.65 -6.93 2.86
C LEU A 52 8.23 -5.54 3.14
N THR A 53 7.70 -4.81 4.11
CA THR A 53 8.15 -3.45 4.48
C THR A 53 9.33 -3.41 5.45
N GLY A 54 9.75 -4.56 6.00
CA GLY A 54 10.87 -4.65 6.95
C GLY A 54 10.53 -4.24 8.38
N VAL A 55 9.25 -4.00 8.68
CA VAL A 55 8.76 -3.79 10.06
C VAL A 55 8.95 -5.05 10.91
N LEU A 56 8.80 -6.22 10.27
CA LEU A 56 9.08 -7.52 10.87
C LEU A 56 10.18 -8.23 10.07
N PRO A 57 11.20 -8.82 10.71
CA PRO A 57 12.14 -9.70 10.04
C PRO A 57 11.46 -11.06 9.78
N PRO A 58 11.69 -11.68 8.61
CA PRO A 58 11.23 -13.03 8.33
C PRO A 58 11.96 -14.05 9.21
N THR A 59 11.27 -15.15 9.57
CA THR A 59 11.90 -16.31 10.22
C THR A 59 12.66 -17.16 9.18
N ALA A 60 12.14 -17.24 7.96
CA ALA A 60 12.77 -17.86 6.79
C ALA A 60 12.21 -17.24 5.50
N GLY A 61 12.87 -17.51 4.40
CA GLY A 61 12.52 -17.00 3.08
C GLY A 61 13.30 -15.75 2.70
N ARG A 62 13.01 -15.24 1.51
CA ARG A 62 13.75 -14.13 0.89
C ARG A 62 12.80 -13.12 0.27
N ILE A 63 13.19 -11.84 0.30
CA ILE A 63 12.48 -10.75 -0.36
C ILE A 63 13.47 -10.04 -1.29
N THR A 64 13.09 -9.88 -2.55
CA THR A 64 13.91 -9.14 -3.52
C THR A 64 13.11 -8.01 -4.14
N LEU A 65 13.75 -6.86 -4.35
CA LEU A 65 13.23 -5.71 -5.10
C LEU A 65 14.17 -5.45 -6.29
N GLU A 66 13.62 -5.45 -7.49
CA GLU A 66 14.41 -5.34 -8.75
C GLU A 66 15.60 -6.31 -8.78
N GLY A 67 15.39 -7.54 -8.30
CA GLY A 67 16.41 -8.59 -8.21
C GLY A 67 17.41 -8.45 -7.06
N GLN A 68 17.41 -7.34 -6.31
CA GLN A 68 18.29 -7.13 -5.16
C GLN A 68 17.65 -7.65 -3.87
N ASP A 69 18.40 -8.38 -3.07
CA ASP A 69 17.94 -8.88 -1.76
C ASP A 69 17.76 -7.73 -0.78
N ILE A 70 16.52 -7.60 -0.26
CA ILE A 70 16.14 -6.60 0.74
C ILE A 70 15.70 -7.22 2.06
N SER A 71 15.85 -8.54 2.24
CA SER A 71 15.31 -9.29 3.37
C SER A 71 15.75 -8.73 4.74
N HIS A 72 16.98 -8.22 4.82
CA HIS A 72 17.59 -7.71 6.06
C HIS A 72 17.62 -6.18 6.17
N LEU A 73 17.08 -5.48 5.17
CA LEU A 73 17.05 -4.01 5.17
C LEU A 73 15.98 -3.48 6.10
N SER A 74 16.29 -2.38 6.78
CA SER A 74 15.33 -1.61 7.58
C SER A 74 14.22 -1.00 6.71
N PRO A 75 13.07 -0.63 7.29
CA PRO A 75 11.99 0.04 6.56
C PRO A 75 12.46 1.28 5.80
N HIS A 76 13.29 2.10 6.43
CA HIS A 76 13.83 3.31 5.82
C HIS A 76 14.71 3.03 4.59
N GLU A 77 15.55 1.98 4.65
CA GLU A 77 16.37 1.57 3.51
C GLU A 77 15.52 1.02 2.36
N ARG A 78 14.41 0.32 2.68
CA ARG A 78 13.46 -0.16 1.65
C ARG A 78 12.74 0.99 0.97
N VAL A 79 12.31 2.01 1.73
CA VAL A 79 11.73 3.25 1.16
C VAL A 79 12.71 3.92 0.20
N ARG A 80 13.98 4.06 0.58
CA ARG A 80 15.01 4.64 -0.30
C ARG A 80 15.26 3.85 -1.58
N ARG A 81 14.90 2.57 -1.60
CA ARG A 81 14.96 1.70 -2.79
C ARG A 81 13.66 1.65 -3.58
N GLY A 82 12.65 2.41 -3.16
CA GLY A 82 11.39 2.51 -3.85
C GLY A 82 10.32 1.51 -3.43
N LEU A 83 10.46 0.82 -2.29
CA LEU A 83 9.36 0.05 -1.68
C LEU A 83 8.70 0.89 -0.61
N VAL A 84 7.57 1.49 -0.93
CA VAL A 84 6.86 2.44 -0.07
C VAL A 84 5.51 1.88 0.34
N ARG A 85 5.13 2.07 1.60
CA ARG A 85 3.79 1.78 2.12
C ARG A 85 3.14 3.07 2.57
N THR A 86 1.84 3.21 2.31
CA THR A 86 1.04 4.26 2.97
C THR A 86 0.95 3.96 4.46
N PHE A 87 1.29 4.93 5.29
CA PHE A 87 1.11 4.87 6.72
C PHE A 87 -0.11 5.73 7.08
N GLN A 88 -0.83 5.36 8.13
CA GLN A 88 -1.76 6.28 8.76
C GLN A 88 -0.95 7.44 9.38
N ILE A 89 -0.76 8.53 8.63
CA ILE A 89 0.02 9.71 9.05
C ILE A 89 -0.85 10.61 9.94
N ASN A 90 -1.53 10.02 10.91
CA ASN A 90 -2.54 10.73 11.68
C ASN A 90 -2.00 11.74 12.70
N GLN A 91 -0.69 11.91 12.89
CA GLN A 91 -0.20 12.81 13.95
C GLN A 91 1.00 13.70 13.62
N LEU A 92 1.85 13.36 12.65
CA LEU A 92 3.09 14.11 12.43
C LEU A 92 2.91 15.43 11.66
N PHE A 93 1.85 15.55 10.87
CA PHE A 93 1.64 16.67 9.96
C PHE A 93 0.29 17.38 10.11
N ASP A 94 -0.44 17.15 11.20
CA ASP A 94 -1.79 17.71 11.42
C ASP A 94 -1.85 19.24 11.36
N SER A 95 -0.77 19.92 11.77
CA SER A 95 -0.66 21.37 11.75
C SER A 95 -0.08 21.94 10.46
N MET A 96 0.48 21.09 9.59
CA MET A 96 1.02 21.51 8.29
C MET A 96 -0.06 21.49 7.22
N THR A 97 0.14 22.28 6.19
CA THR A 97 -0.68 22.22 4.98
C THR A 97 -0.22 21.06 4.07
N PRO A 98 -1.08 20.57 3.15
CA PRO A 98 -0.69 19.60 2.12
C PRO A 98 0.55 20.03 1.33
N LEU A 99 0.63 21.30 0.93
CA LEU A 99 1.76 21.84 0.20
C LEU A 99 3.05 21.77 1.02
N GLU A 100 3.03 22.20 2.28
CA GLU A 100 4.19 22.13 3.18
C GLU A 100 4.62 20.69 3.42
N THR A 101 3.67 19.78 3.62
CA THR A 101 3.92 18.37 3.85
C THR A 101 4.59 17.72 2.65
N LEU A 102 4.05 17.92 1.44
CA LEU A 102 4.62 17.37 0.22
C LEU A 102 5.99 17.97 -0.09
N ALA A 103 6.15 19.30 0.06
CA ALA A 103 7.45 19.96 -0.12
C ALA A 103 8.52 19.40 0.83
N LEU A 104 8.15 19.14 2.10
CA LEU A 104 9.03 18.52 3.08
C LEU A 104 9.47 17.12 2.63
N VAL A 105 8.51 16.27 2.22
CA VAL A 105 8.80 14.87 1.82
C VAL A 105 9.66 14.84 0.56
N VAL A 106 9.34 15.65 -0.46
CA VAL A 106 10.14 15.77 -1.69
C VAL A 106 11.56 16.22 -1.38
N SER A 107 11.72 17.25 -0.52
CA SER A 107 13.05 17.74 -0.09
C SER A 107 13.84 16.66 0.65
N GLN A 108 13.20 15.92 1.55
CA GLN A 108 13.81 14.82 2.29
C GLN A 108 14.25 13.68 1.37
N HIS A 109 13.39 13.30 0.42
CA HIS A 109 13.68 12.24 -0.54
C HIS A 109 14.89 12.58 -1.42
N ARG A 110 15.05 13.85 -1.81
CA ARG A 110 16.21 14.37 -2.57
C ARG A 110 17.49 14.53 -1.73
N GLY A 111 17.48 14.12 -0.45
CA GLY A 111 18.64 14.19 0.43
C GLY A 111 18.95 15.61 0.95
N GLN A 112 18.02 16.55 0.81
CA GLN A 112 18.19 17.95 1.23
C GLN A 112 17.64 18.23 2.64
N GLY A 113 17.15 17.21 3.34
CA GLY A 113 16.39 17.32 4.60
C GLY A 113 17.12 17.98 5.77
N GLY A 114 18.46 18.07 5.76
CA GLY A 114 19.22 18.71 6.85
C GLY A 114 19.15 20.25 6.90
N ARG A 115 18.58 20.90 5.88
CA ARG A 115 18.50 22.38 5.75
C ARG A 115 17.09 22.90 5.46
N TRP A 116 16.08 22.09 5.68
CA TRP A 116 14.70 22.38 5.25
C TRP A 116 14.08 23.61 5.96
N TRP A 117 14.36 23.84 7.23
CA TRP A 117 13.80 24.99 7.97
C TRP A 117 14.17 26.36 7.38
N SER A 118 15.32 26.46 6.73
CA SER A 118 15.78 27.73 6.13
C SER A 118 15.41 27.86 4.66
N ARG A 119 14.85 26.84 4.01
CA ARG A 119 14.62 26.78 2.56
C ARG A 119 13.26 26.27 2.12
N LEU A 120 12.33 25.96 3.05
CA LEU A 120 10.97 25.62 2.67
C LEU A 120 10.39 26.79 1.85
N GLY A 121 9.99 26.51 0.62
CA GLY A 121 9.49 27.51 -0.32
C GLY A 121 10.54 28.21 -1.20
N GLN A 122 11.85 27.98 -1.02
CA GLN A 122 12.90 28.60 -1.85
C GLN A 122 13.38 27.70 -3.01
N ASP A 123 13.16 26.38 -2.94
CA ASP A 123 13.52 25.47 -4.04
C ASP A 123 12.34 25.32 -4.99
N ALA A 124 12.43 25.99 -6.15
CA ALA A 124 11.39 25.99 -7.16
C ALA A 124 11.05 24.59 -7.67
N GLN A 125 12.02 23.66 -7.73
CA GLN A 125 11.79 22.29 -8.19
C GLN A 125 11.05 21.45 -7.14
N VAL A 126 11.31 21.67 -5.86
CA VAL A 126 10.59 21.02 -4.76
C VAL A 126 9.14 21.49 -4.73
N ASN A 127 8.92 22.81 -4.85
CA ASN A 127 7.57 23.38 -4.86
C ASN A 127 6.78 22.90 -6.08
N GLN A 128 7.37 22.96 -7.26
CA GLN A 128 6.71 22.49 -8.49
C GLN A 128 6.30 21.02 -8.36
N ARG A 129 7.20 20.15 -7.85
CA ARG A 129 6.86 18.73 -7.65
C ARG A 129 5.74 18.53 -6.63
N ALA A 130 5.71 19.32 -5.56
CA ALA A 130 4.63 19.29 -4.57
C ALA A 130 3.29 19.73 -5.18
N GLU A 131 3.29 20.82 -5.97
CA GLU A 131 2.11 21.31 -6.68
C GLU A 131 1.61 20.30 -7.73
N ASP A 132 2.51 19.68 -8.50
CA ASP A 132 2.16 18.63 -9.47
C ASP A 132 1.44 17.45 -8.79
N LEU A 133 1.92 17.04 -7.60
CA LEU A 133 1.27 15.99 -6.82
C LEU A 133 -0.09 16.43 -6.28
N LEU A 134 -0.23 17.67 -5.80
CA LEU A 134 -1.53 18.20 -5.37
C LEU A 134 -2.54 18.19 -6.50
N THR A 135 -2.13 18.61 -7.69
CA THR A 135 -2.98 18.59 -8.88
C THR A 135 -3.34 17.16 -9.29
N GLN A 136 -2.37 16.24 -9.29
CA GLN A 136 -2.60 14.83 -9.62
C GLN A 136 -3.64 14.17 -8.70
N PHE A 137 -3.71 14.59 -7.44
CA PHE A 137 -4.61 14.04 -6.42
C PHE A 137 -5.83 14.92 -6.13
N HIS A 138 -6.08 15.97 -6.93
CA HIS A 138 -7.22 16.89 -6.78
C HIS A 138 -7.30 17.53 -5.38
N LEU A 139 -6.16 18.01 -4.87
CA LEU A 139 -6.00 18.59 -3.54
C LEU A 139 -5.74 20.11 -3.58
N GLU A 140 -5.87 20.78 -4.75
CA GLU A 140 -5.55 22.19 -4.93
C GLU A 140 -6.43 23.10 -4.07
N ASP A 141 -7.70 22.75 -3.88
CA ASP A 141 -8.67 23.52 -3.09
C ASP A 141 -8.40 23.48 -1.59
N VAL A 142 -7.62 22.50 -1.11
CA VAL A 142 -7.25 22.34 0.31
C VAL A 142 -5.75 22.54 0.56
N MET A 143 -4.96 22.88 -0.47
CA MET A 143 -3.50 22.90 -0.38
C MET A 143 -2.92 23.83 0.67
N HIS A 144 -3.68 24.83 1.11
CA HIS A 144 -3.29 25.81 2.13
C HIS A 144 -4.05 25.67 3.46
N GLN A 145 -4.92 24.66 3.59
CA GLN A 145 -5.61 24.36 4.85
C GLN A 145 -4.75 23.49 5.73
N ALA A 146 -4.86 23.59 7.05
CA ALA A 146 -4.22 22.63 7.94
C ALA A 146 -4.78 21.22 7.71
N THR A 147 -3.92 20.22 7.66
CA THR A 147 -4.31 18.82 7.36
C THR A 147 -5.41 18.31 8.29
N ARG A 148 -5.42 18.72 9.58
CA ARG A 148 -6.49 18.37 10.54
C ARG A 148 -7.88 18.88 10.15
N GLU A 149 -7.96 19.92 9.33
CA GLU A 149 -9.22 20.57 8.92
C GLU A 149 -9.77 19.99 7.61
N MET A 150 -8.99 19.15 6.94
CA MET A 150 -9.37 18.54 5.67
C MET A 150 -10.44 17.45 5.84
N PRO A 151 -11.33 17.28 4.85
CA PRO A 151 -12.20 16.11 4.75
C PRO A 151 -11.43 14.81 4.79
N TYR A 152 -12.00 13.74 5.35
CA TYR A 152 -11.30 12.48 5.56
C TYR A 152 -10.82 11.84 4.24
N GLY A 153 -11.63 11.82 3.19
CA GLY A 153 -11.24 11.31 1.87
C GLY A 153 -10.04 12.05 1.29
N LYS A 154 -10.00 13.39 1.43
CA LYS A 154 -8.85 14.19 0.98
C LYS A 154 -7.58 13.93 1.78
N ARG A 155 -7.69 13.64 3.08
CA ARG A 155 -6.53 13.19 3.88
C ARG A 155 -5.98 11.87 3.37
N ARG A 156 -6.85 10.93 2.99
CA ARG A 156 -6.43 9.64 2.39
C ARG A 156 -5.72 9.84 1.04
N LEU A 157 -6.20 10.74 0.20
CA LEU A 157 -5.52 11.11 -1.04
C LEU A 157 -4.15 11.75 -0.75
N LEU A 158 -4.06 12.62 0.26
CA LEU A 158 -2.78 13.21 0.69
C LEU A 158 -1.78 12.15 1.16
N GLU A 159 -2.22 11.14 1.94
CA GLU A 159 -1.36 10.02 2.38
C GLU A 159 -0.76 9.28 1.17
N ILE A 160 -1.55 9.05 0.12
CA ILE A 160 -1.07 8.40 -1.10
C ILE A 160 -0.12 9.34 -1.89
N ALA A 161 -0.44 10.63 -1.97
CA ALA A 161 0.42 11.63 -2.60
C ALA A 161 1.80 11.71 -1.91
N ILE A 162 1.83 11.66 -0.56
CA ILE A 162 3.06 11.61 0.24
C ILE A 162 3.88 10.35 -0.07
N ALA A 163 3.23 9.20 -0.18
CA ALA A 163 3.90 7.96 -0.57
C ALA A 163 4.47 8.05 -2.00
N LEU A 164 3.74 8.68 -2.92
CA LEU A 164 4.20 8.91 -4.30
C LEU A 164 5.34 9.94 -4.39
N ALA A 165 5.40 10.91 -3.46
CA ALA A 165 6.51 11.86 -3.36
C ALA A 165 7.86 11.17 -3.06
N CYS A 166 7.84 9.94 -2.55
CA CYS A 166 9.03 9.09 -2.37
C CYS A 166 9.43 8.32 -3.64
N GLU A 167 8.86 8.62 -4.80
CA GLU A 167 9.16 8.02 -6.12
C GLU A 167 9.17 6.46 -6.08
N PRO A 168 8.09 5.80 -5.64
CA PRO A 168 8.08 4.37 -5.43
C PRO A 168 8.16 3.58 -6.74
N ARG A 169 8.90 2.46 -6.73
CA ARG A 169 8.81 1.37 -7.71
C ARG A 169 7.64 0.43 -7.35
N VAL A 170 7.43 0.24 -6.06
CA VAL A 170 6.31 -0.54 -5.50
C VAL A 170 5.64 0.26 -4.39
N LEU A 171 4.35 0.48 -4.53
CA LEU A 171 3.48 1.14 -3.56
C LEU A 171 2.56 0.10 -2.92
N LEU A 172 2.66 -0.04 -1.59
CA LEU A 172 1.78 -0.88 -0.78
C LEU A 172 0.68 -0.02 -0.17
N LEU A 173 -0.55 -0.29 -0.54
CA LEU A 173 -1.75 0.37 -0.02
C LEU A 173 -2.50 -0.58 0.91
N ASP A 174 -2.54 -0.25 2.20
CA ASP A 174 -3.18 -1.08 3.22
C ASP A 174 -4.50 -0.44 3.63
N GLU A 175 -5.60 -1.01 3.15
CA GLU A 175 -6.99 -0.56 3.36
C GLU A 175 -7.18 0.96 3.10
N PRO A 176 -6.81 1.47 1.90
CA PRO A 176 -6.83 2.89 1.62
C PRO A 176 -8.23 3.52 1.68
N VAL A 177 -9.29 2.73 1.51
CA VAL A 177 -10.67 3.21 1.57
C VAL A 177 -11.33 3.02 2.95
N ALA A 178 -10.61 2.48 3.94
CA ALA A 178 -11.14 2.32 5.29
C ALA A 178 -11.56 3.67 5.88
N GLY A 179 -12.82 3.77 6.31
CA GLY A 179 -13.39 5.01 6.86
C GLY A 179 -13.77 6.08 5.83
N VAL A 180 -13.49 5.87 4.55
CA VAL A 180 -13.90 6.78 3.46
C VAL A 180 -15.39 6.57 3.17
N PRO A 181 -16.21 7.65 3.03
CA PRO A 181 -17.60 7.54 2.63
C PRO A 181 -17.77 6.77 1.31
N ALA A 182 -18.84 5.98 1.18
CA ALA A 182 -19.03 5.10 0.03
C ALA A 182 -18.96 5.84 -1.32
N GLY A 183 -19.51 7.05 -1.40
CA GLY A 183 -19.48 7.85 -2.64
C GLY A 183 -18.09 8.37 -3.04
N GLU A 184 -17.10 8.34 -2.15
CA GLU A 184 -15.73 8.83 -2.41
C GLU A 184 -14.74 7.68 -2.65
N ARG A 185 -15.11 6.41 -2.34
CA ARG A 185 -14.21 5.26 -2.45
C ARG A 185 -13.81 4.94 -3.88
N GLU A 186 -14.78 4.98 -4.80
CA GLU A 186 -14.54 4.71 -6.22
C GLU A 186 -13.61 5.76 -6.83
N GLU A 187 -13.80 7.05 -6.50
CA GLU A 187 -12.95 8.14 -6.96
C GLU A 187 -11.51 7.99 -6.44
N LEU A 188 -11.35 7.63 -5.15
CA LEU A 188 -10.04 7.36 -4.56
C LEU A 188 -9.33 6.22 -5.30
N LEU A 189 -10.02 5.09 -5.53
CA LEU A 189 -9.43 3.95 -6.23
C LEU A 189 -9.18 4.24 -7.72
N ALA A 190 -10.04 5.03 -8.37
CA ALA A 190 -9.79 5.49 -9.75
C ALA A 190 -8.51 6.33 -9.82
N THR A 191 -8.29 7.22 -8.85
CA THR A 191 -7.04 8.00 -8.73
C THR A 191 -5.82 7.10 -8.55
N VAL A 192 -5.93 6.05 -7.71
CA VAL A 192 -4.86 5.05 -7.52
C VAL A 192 -4.63 4.22 -8.78
N ALA A 193 -5.68 3.82 -9.49
CA ALA A 193 -5.57 3.07 -10.73
C ALA A 193 -4.87 3.89 -11.84
N ALA A 194 -5.08 5.21 -11.84
CA ALA A 194 -4.47 6.16 -12.78
C ALA A 194 -3.00 6.50 -12.46
N LEU A 195 -2.40 5.93 -11.41
CA LEU A 195 -0.99 6.13 -11.11
C LEU A 195 -0.10 5.71 -12.29
N PRO A 196 1.08 6.33 -12.47
CA PRO A 196 2.00 6.02 -13.56
C PRO A 196 2.27 4.53 -13.71
N SER A 197 2.43 4.05 -14.94
CA SER A 197 2.63 2.63 -15.24
C SER A 197 3.96 2.06 -14.76
N ASP A 198 4.91 2.90 -14.37
CA ASP A 198 6.18 2.52 -13.75
C ASP A 198 6.06 2.28 -12.24
N VAL A 199 4.94 2.66 -11.62
CA VAL A 199 4.61 2.35 -10.23
C VAL A 199 3.76 1.09 -10.16
N SER A 200 4.29 0.03 -9.55
CA SER A 200 3.51 -1.18 -9.26
C SER A 200 2.76 -1.02 -7.94
N VAL A 201 1.50 -1.41 -7.90
CA VAL A 201 0.66 -1.27 -6.71
C VAL A 201 0.25 -2.64 -6.16
N LEU A 202 0.50 -2.87 -4.87
CA LEU A 202 -0.09 -3.96 -4.10
C LEU A 202 -1.15 -3.37 -3.17
N LEU A 203 -2.41 -3.65 -3.48
CA LEU A 203 -3.58 -3.22 -2.72
C LEU A 203 -4.01 -4.31 -1.75
N ILE A 204 -4.18 -3.98 -0.48
CA ILE A 204 -4.82 -4.83 0.51
C ILE A 204 -6.18 -4.23 0.81
N GLU A 205 -7.23 -4.97 0.49
CA GLU A 205 -8.61 -4.56 0.72
C GLU A 205 -9.49 -5.77 1.01
N HIS A 206 -10.63 -5.50 1.61
CA HIS A 206 -11.66 -6.50 1.93
C HIS A 206 -12.99 -6.23 1.21
N ASP A 207 -13.16 -5.07 0.61
CA ASP A 207 -14.29 -4.72 -0.25
C ASP A 207 -14.06 -5.32 -1.64
N MET A 208 -14.75 -6.44 -1.92
CA MET A 208 -14.51 -7.23 -3.13
C MET A 208 -14.88 -6.48 -4.40
N ASP A 209 -15.94 -5.65 -4.39
CA ASP A 209 -16.38 -4.91 -5.57
C ASP A 209 -15.30 -3.91 -6.00
N LEU A 210 -14.70 -3.24 -5.00
CA LEU A 210 -13.59 -2.32 -5.22
C LEU A 210 -12.33 -3.04 -5.71
N VAL A 211 -12.01 -4.20 -5.11
CA VAL A 211 -10.85 -5.00 -5.51
C VAL A 211 -11.00 -5.49 -6.95
N PHE A 212 -12.19 -5.99 -7.34
CA PHE A 212 -12.45 -6.47 -8.71
C PHE A 212 -12.36 -5.34 -9.75
N SER A 213 -12.74 -4.12 -9.40
CA SER A 213 -12.63 -2.98 -10.32
C SER A 213 -11.19 -2.51 -10.51
N PHE A 214 -10.32 -2.72 -9.52
CA PHE A 214 -8.94 -2.22 -9.49
C PHE A 214 -7.92 -3.23 -10.02
N ALA A 215 -8.02 -4.51 -9.59
CA ALA A 215 -6.95 -5.48 -9.72
C ALA A 215 -6.89 -6.14 -11.11
N GLN A 216 -5.67 -6.29 -11.64
CA GLN A 216 -5.39 -7.14 -12.81
C GLN A 216 -5.03 -8.58 -12.39
N ARG A 217 -4.49 -8.74 -11.19
CA ARG A 217 -4.19 -10.02 -10.54
C ARG A 217 -4.48 -9.95 -9.06
N MET A 218 -4.82 -11.07 -8.48
CA MET A 218 -5.18 -11.20 -7.08
C MET A 218 -4.49 -12.40 -6.46
N THR A 219 -3.98 -12.25 -5.24
CA THR A 219 -3.50 -13.34 -4.39
C THR A 219 -4.44 -13.49 -3.20
N VAL A 220 -4.95 -14.70 -2.99
CA VAL A 220 -5.80 -15.04 -1.84
C VAL A 220 -4.97 -15.69 -0.75
N LEU A 221 -4.89 -15.05 0.41
CA LEU A 221 -4.19 -15.55 1.58
C LEU A 221 -5.18 -16.16 2.59
N VAL A 222 -4.90 -17.37 3.06
CA VAL A 222 -5.72 -18.07 4.06
C VAL A 222 -4.81 -18.78 5.06
N ASN A 223 -5.03 -18.59 6.35
CA ASN A 223 -4.26 -19.24 7.41
C ASN A 223 -2.73 -19.11 7.22
N GLY A 224 -2.26 -17.96 6.76
CA GLY A 224 -0.86 -17.66 6.54
C GLY A 224 -0.24 -18.26 5.28
N ALA A 225 -1.01 -18.89 4.40
CA ALA A 225 -0.54 -19.47 3.15
C ALA A 225 -1.32 -18.91 1.94
N VAL A 226 -0.70 -18.92 0.76
CA VAL A 226 -1.38 -18.59 -0.49
C VAL A 226 -2.32 -19.75 -0.85
N LEU A 227 -3.60 -19.48 -0.90
CA LEU A 227 -4.63 -20.43 -1.35
C LEU A 227 -4.63 -20.53 -2.87
N THR A 228 -4.64 -19.40 -3.54
CA THR A 228 -4.67 -19.29 -5.00
C THR A 228 -4.22 -17.91 -5.46
N GLU A 229 -3.82 -17.80 -6.72
CA GLU A 229 -3.50 -16.55 -7.41
C GLU A 229 -4.05 -16.60 -8.83
N GLY A 230 -4.65 -15.51 -9.32
CA GLY A 230 -5.22 -15.46 -10.65
C GLY A 230 -5.73 -14.07 -11.03
N THR A 231 -6.45 -14.01 -12.16
CA THR A 231 -7.22 -12.81 -12.55
C THR A 231 -8.46 -12.67 -11.64
N PRO A 232 -9.09 -11.49 -11.61
CA PRO A 232 -10.35 -11.31 -10.88
C PRO A 232 -11.41 -12.38 -11.23
N GLU A 233 -11.56 -12.71 -12.51
CA GLU A 233 -12.52 -13.69 -13.00
C GLU A 233 -12.20 -15.12 -12.52
N GLU A 234 -10.91 -15.50 -12.55
CA GLU A 234 -10.44 -16.79 -12.03
C GLU A 234 -10.70 -16.91 -10.53
N ILE A 235 -10.42 -15.86 -9.76
CA ILE A 235 -10.64 -15.82 -8.32
C ILE A 235 -12.13 -15.86 -7.99
N ALA A 236 -12.98 -15.11 -8.70
CA ALA A 236 -14.44 -15.12 -8.49
C ALA A 236 -15.08 -16.47 -8.77
N SER A 237 -14.51 -17.26 -9.69
CA SER A 237 -15.01 -18.58 -10.06
C SER A 237 -14.45 -19.73 -9.20
N ASP A 238 -13.38 -19.50 -8.42
CA ASP A 238 -12.72 -20.54 -7.60
C ASP A 238 -13.63 -20.94 -6.40
N PRO A 239 -14.12 -22.19 -6.34
CA PRO A 239 -14.98 -22.64 -5.25
C PRO A 239 -14.30 -22.56 -3.88
N ARG A 240 -12.99 -22.77 -3.81
CA ARG A 240 -12.23 -22.68 -2.55
C ARG A 240 -12.27 -21.25 -1.98
N VAL A 241 -12.23 -20.24 -2.85
CA VAL A 241 -12.34 -18.83 -2.43
C VAL A 241 -13.75 -18.55 -1.92
N ARG A 242 -14.78 -19.03 -2.61
CA ARG A 242 -16.17 -18.87 -2.17
C ARG A 242 -16.39 -19.49 -0.80
N ASP A 243 -15.90 -20.71 -0.56
CA ASP A 243 -16.05 -21.42 0.72
C ASP A 243 -15.42 -20.64 1.87
N VAL A 244 -14.25 -20.04 1.65
CA VAL A 244 -13.55 -19.21 2.65
C VAL A 244 -14.38 -17.98 3.03
N TYR A 245 -14.99 -17.30 2.06
CA TYR A 245 -15.76 -16.08 2.34
C TYR A 245 -17.17 -16.38 2.85
N LEU A 246 -17.85 -17.42 2.36
CA LEU A 246 -19.18 -17.83 2.82
C LEU A 246 -19.14 -18.50 4.21
N GLY A 247 -18.16 -19.36 4.47
CA GLY A 247 -17.97 -20.01 5.77
C GLY A 247 -17.66 -19.04 6.91
N HIS A 248 -17.09 -17.86 6.60
CA HIS A 248 -16.86 -16.81 7.60
C HIS A 248 -18.13 -15.98 7.89
N ALA A 249 -19.04 -15.84 6.94
CA ALA A 249 -20.32 -15.16 7.15
C ALA A 249 -21.22 -15.91 8.15
N GLU A 250 -21.24 -17.24 8.08
CA GLU A 250 -22.01 -18.06 9.03
C GLU A 250 -21.42 -18.06 10.45
N SER A 251 -20.08 -17.97 10.58
CA SER A 251 -19.41 -17.97 11.90
C SER A 251 -19.56 -16.65 12.69
N GLN A 252 -19.94 -15.56 12.02
CA GLN A 252 -20.23 -14.26 12.67
C GLN A 252 -21.72 -14.11 13.06
N ALA A 253 -22.58 -15.01 12.62
CA ALA A 253 -24.02 -14.96 12.85
C ALA A 253 -24.49 -15.74 14.11
N VAL A 254 -23.59 -16.28 14.94
CA VAL A 254 -23.95 -16.94 16.21
C VAL A 254 -24.16 -15.85 17.27
N PRO A 255 -25.40 -15.56 17.70
CA PRO A 255 -25.62 -14.62 18.78
C PRO A 255 -25.15 -15.27 20.09
N HIS A 256 -24.32 -14.55 20.83
CA HIS A 256 -24.05 -14.90 22.22
C HIS A 256 -25.37 -14.78 23.01
N GLY A 257 -25.96 -15.92 23.33
CA GLY A 257 -27.06 -16.05 24.26
C GLY A 257 -26.54 -15.94 25.71
#